data_f6f7876b3d8531cfbb35d5fdce5c2d03
#
_entry.id   f6f7876b3d8531cfbb35d5fdce5c2d03
#
_cell.length_a   1.000
_cell.length_b   1.000
_cell.length_c   1.000
_cell.angle_alpha   90.00
_cell.angle_beta   90.00
_cell.angle_gamma   90.00
#
_symmetry.space_group_name_H-M   'P 1'
#
loop_
_entity.id
_entity.type
_entity.pdbx_description
1 polymer ?
#
loop_
_entity_poly.entity_id
_entity_poly.type
_entity_poly.pdbx_seq_one_letter_code
_entity_poly.pdbx_strand_id
1 'polypeptide(L)' 'MKTPHPNPAHEATGDEKQLVHHWRVARLTQLGVPGPLAEVDADHLDWHQVARLVQHGCPPQLALRIVR' A
#
# COMPACT_ATOMS: atom_id res chain seq x y z
N MET A 1 18.33 -25.01 -11.88
CA MET A 1 18.23 -24.98 -11.12
C MET A 1 17.22 -24.52 -10.60
N LYS A 2 16.81 -24.53 -10.14
CA LYS A 2 15.88 -24.20 -9.72
C LYS A 2 15.94 -23.31 -8.77
N THR A 3 15.22 -22.56 -8.78
CA THR A 3 15.29 -21.66 -7.99
C THR A 3 14.88 -22.06 -6.86
N PRO A 4 15.33 -21.84 -6.07
CA PRO A 4 15.07 -22.21 -4.93
C PRO A 4 14.03 -21.53 -4.39
N HIS A 5 13.12 -21.38 -4.82
CA HIS A 5 12.18 -20.79 -4.35
C HIS A 5 11.60 -21.47 -3.42
N PRO A 6 11.54 -21.27 -2.47
CA PRO A 6 11.05 -21.88 -1.43
C PRO A 6 9.68 -21.95 -1.62
N ASN A 7 8.98 -22.62 -1.01
CA ASN A 7 7.74 -22.66 -1.17
C ASN A 7 7.16 -21.57 -0.64
N PRO A 8 6.91 -20.76 -1.31
CA PRO A 8 6.45 -19.64 -0.87
C PRO A 8 5.17 -19.70 -0.25
N ALA A 9 4.42 -20.54 -0.66
CA ALA A 9 3.16 -20.55 -0.21
C ALA A 9 3.10 -20.51 1.24
N HIS A 10 3.89 -21.26 1.94
CA HIS A 10 3.66 -21.19 3.22
C HIS A 10 4.69 -20.50 3.96
N GLU A 11 5.77 -20.31 3.46
CA GLU A 11 6.66 -19.65 4.14
C GLU A 11 6.43 -18.27 4.09
N ALA A 12 5.96 -17.73 3.03
CA ALA A 12 5.82 -16.36 2.86
C ALA A 12 4.54 -15.80 3.33
N THR A 13 3.63 -16.58 3.72
CA THR A 13 2.33 -16.07 4.01
C THR A 13 2.35 -14.89 4.96
N GLY A 14 2.95 -15.01 6.06
CA GLY A 14 2.98 -13.91 7.00
C GLY A 14 3.91 -12.82 6.60
N ASP A 15 5.12 -13.17 6.23
CA ASP A 15 6.12 -12.18 5.90
C ASP A 15 5.74 -11.43 4.66
N GLU A 16 5.20 -12.11 3.69
CA GLU A 16 4.85 -11.46 2.46
C GLU A 16 3.74 -10.46 2.68
N LYS A 17 2.77 -10.79 3.48
CA LYS A 17 1.71 -9.86 3.76
C LYS A 17 2.22 -8.64 4.47
N GLN A 18 3.14 -8.83 5.39
CA GLN A 18 3.71 -7.70 6.06
C GLN A 18 4.52 -6.84 5.14
N LEU A 19 5.27 -7.43 4.24
CA LEU A 19 6.05 -6.65 3.29
C LEU A 19 5.14 -5.86 2.37
N VAL A 20 4.05 -6.45 1.92
CA VAL A 20 3.12 -5.76 1.06
C VAL A 20 2.46 -4.61 1.83
N HIS A 21 2.09 -4.86 3.07
CA HIS A 21 1.48 -3.84 3.89
C HIS A 21 2.44 -2.66 4.08
N HIS A 22 3.68 -2.95 4.43
CA HIS A 22 4.67 -1.88 4.62
C HIS A 22 4.91 -1.11 3.32
N TRP A 23 4.92 -1.83 2.21
CA TRP A 23 5.13 -1.18 0.93
C TRP A 23 3.97 -0.24 0.60
N ARG A 24 2.74 -0.67 0.88
CA ARG A 24 1.57 0.16 0.65
C ARG A 24 1.59 1.38 1.54
N VAL A 25 1.95 1.19 2.80
CA VAL A 25 2.05 2.31 3.74
C VAL A 25 3.08 3.30 3.22
N ALA A 26 4.22 2.80 2.76
CA ALA A 26 5.27 3.68 2.27
C ALA A 26 4.80 4.45 1.06
N ARG A 27 4.06 3.80 0.16
CA ARG A 27 3.56 4.49 -1.03
C ARG A 27 2.56 5.57 -0.66
N LEU A 28 1.65 5.27 0.24
CA LEU A 28 0.68 6.26 0.66
C LEU A 28 1.36 7.43 1.35
N THR A 29 2.37 7.13 2.16
CA THR A 29 3.10 8.18 2.85
C THR A 29 3.83 9.06 1.86
N GLN A 30 4.38 8.48 0.81
CA GLN A 30 5.05 9.26 -0.21
C GLN A 30 4.09 10.17 -0.95
N LEU A 31 2.83 9.79 -1.00
CA LEU A 31 1.83 10.61 -1.64
C LEU A 31 1.31 11.72 -0.72
N GLY A 32 1.78 11.74 0.52
CA GLY A 32 1.36 12.79 1.43
C GLY A 32 0.34 12.35 2.46
N VAL A 33 0.03 11.07 2.52
CA VAL A 33 -0.94 10.59 3.48
C VAL A 33 -0.25 10.48 4.83
N PRO A 34 -0.84 11.01 5.89
CA PRO A 34 -0.22 10.90 7.22
C PRO A 34 -0.02 9.44 7.60
N GLY A 35 1.09 9.15 8.25
CA GLY A 35 1.46 7.80 8.61
C GLY A 35 0.36 7.00 9.28
N PRO A 36 -0.27 7.51 10.32
CA PRO A 36 -1.33 6.74 11.00
C PRO A 36 -2.48 6.38 10.08
N LEU A 37 -2.86 7.28 9.18
CA LEU A 37 -3.91 6.97 8.24
C LEU A 37 -3.45 5.98 7.20
N ALA A 38 -2.20 6.08 6.78
CA ALA A 38 -1.66 5.13 5.81
C ALA A 38 -1.66 3.72 6.41
N GLU A 39 -1.35 3.60 7.68
CA GLU A 39 -1.33 2.30 8.31
C GLU A 39 -2.73 1.69 8.35
N VAL A 40 -3.71 2.48 8.67
CA VAL A 40 -5.07 1.98 8.77
C VAL A 40 -5.65 1.65 7.41
N ASP A 41 -5.35 2.48 6.42
CA ASP A 41 -6.00 2.34 5.13
C ASP A 41 -5.22 1.51 4.11
N ALA A 42 -3.97 1.20 4.40
CA ALA A 42 -3.10 0.57 3.40
C ALA A 42 -3.69 -0.72 2.83
N ASP A 43 -4.37 -1.50 3.64
CA ASP A 43 -4.87 -2.78 3.18
C ASP A 43 -6.25 -2.67 2.57
N HIS A 44 -6.90 -1.51 2.70
CA HIS A 44 -8.25 -1.35 2.21
C HIS A 44 -8.36 -0.42 1.00
N LEU A 45 -7.33 0.34 0.75
CA LEU A 45 -7.37 1.28 -0.34
C LEU A 45 -6.55 0.84 -1.51
N ASP A 46 -6.98 1.23 -2.68
CA ASP A 46 -6.17 1.03 -3.87
C ASP A 46 -5.28 2.24 -3.98
N TRP A 47 -4.03 2.12 -3.58
CA TRP A 47 -3.12 3.25 -3.59
C TRP A 47 -2.90 3.80 -4.99
N HIS A 48 -3.18 3.01 -6.04
CA HIS A 48 -3.05 3.51 -7.41
C HIS A 48 -4.09 4.58 -7.67
N GLN A 49 -5.29 4.41 -7.14
CA GLN A 49 -6.33 5.41 -7.32
C GLN A 49 -6.00 6.66 -6.53
N VAL A 50 -5.46 6.49 -5.35
CA VAL A 50 -5.04 7.64 -4.55
C VAL A 50 -3.96 8.39 -5.30
N ALA A 51 -2.98 7.67 -5.84
CA ALA A 51 -1.89 8.30 -6.57
C ALA A 51 -2.41 9.07 -7.78
N ARG A 52 -3.38 8.50 -8.48
CA ARG A 52 -3.92 9.16 -9.64
C ARG A 52 -4.60 10.47 -9.24
N LEU A 53 -5.38 10.46 -8.19
CA LEU A 53 -6.05 11.66 -7.75
C LEU A 53 -5.05 12.73 -7.31
N VAL A 54 -4.03 12.30 -6.59
CA VAL A 54 -3.02 13.24 -6.14
C VAL A 54 -2.28 13.85 -7.33
N GLN A 55 -2.00 13.03 -8.35
CA GLN A 55 -1.33 13.53 -9.52
C GLN A 55 -2.18 14.55 -10.28
N HIS A 56 -3.49 14.47 -10.12
CA HIS A 56 -4.38 15.41 -10.76
C HIS A 56 -4.65 16.63 -9.87
N GLY A 57 -3.92 16.77 -8.80
CA GLY A 57 -4.05 17.94 -7.96
C GLY A 57 -4.93 17.78 -6.75
N CYS A 58 -5.41 16.58 -6.50
CA CYS A 58 -6.27 16.36 -5.36
C CYS A 58 -5.43 16.25 -4.09
N PRO A 59 -5.81 16.92 -3.02
CA PRO A 59 -5.06 16.76 -1.77
C PRO A 59 -5.15 15.32 -1.30
N PRO A 60 -4.08 14.78 -0.72
CA PRO A 60 -4.07 13.39 -0.32
C PRO A 60 -5.21 13.00 0.61
N GLN A 61 -5.55 13.86 1.55
CA GLN A 61 -6.61 13.53 2.47
C GLN A 61 -7.95 13.45 1.78
N LEU A 62 -8.17 14.32 0.80
CA LEU A 62 -9.40 14.28 0.05
C LEU A 62 -9.42 13.05 -0.84
N ALA A 63 -8.26 12.71 -1.42
CA ALA A 63 -8.17 11.53 -2.25
C ALA A 63 -8.55 10.28 -1.46
N LEU A 64 -8.11 10.21 -0.22
CA LEU A 64 -8.47 9.08 0.62
C LEU A 64 -9.98 9.00 0.81
N ARG A 65 -10.60 10.12 0.99
CA ARG A 65 -12.05 10.11 1.18
C ARG A 65 -12.77 9.69 -0.06
N ILE A 66 -12.28 10.07 -1.20
CA ILE A 66 -12.92 9.71 -2.46
C ILE A 66 -12.76 8.22 -2.72
N VAL A 67 -11.59 7.68 -2.46
CA VAL A 67 -11.30 6.29 -2.78
C VAL A 67 -11.92 5.33 -1.75
N ARG A 68 -12.02 5.76 -0.51
CA ARG A 68 -12.53 4.90 0.53
C ARG A 68 -13.88 4.30 0.27
#